data_c0d329923aa6ab45a891f7f05ee3f97a
#
_entry.id   c0d329923aa6ab45a891f7f05ee3f97a
#
_cell.length_a   1.000
_cell.length_b   1.000
_cell.length_c   1.000
_cell.angle_alpha   90.00
_cell.angle_beta   90.00
_cell.angle_gamma   90.00
#
_symmetry.space_group_name_H-M   'P 1'
#
loop_
_entity.id
_entity.type
_entity.pdbx_description
1 polymer ?
#
loop_
_entity_poly.entity_id
_entity_poly.type
_entity_poly.pdbx_seq_one_letter_code
_entity_poly.pdbx_strand_id
1 'polypeptide(L)'
;MAKRSKKYQEALKLVDRSKKYSLTEAVELVKKTSTAKFDATVEVAIRLNIDPRKAEQNLRGAVSLPHGTGKTVRVLVITKGAKIDEALAAGADYAGEAEYLEKIKGGWFEFDTVIASPDMMGELGKLGRILGPKGLMPNPKTGTVTNDIEKVVKEFKAGKVEYRTDKVGNIQVPVGKVSFDSQKLIENIATIYRQMMRIKPATVKGVYMQNFTITSTMGPGIKVAIDSIE
;
A
#
# COMPACT_ATOMS: atom_id res chain seq x y z
N MET A 1 1.61 29.41 12.31
CA MET A 1 1.13 28.18 11.63
C MET A 1 0.08 28.53 10.59
N ALA A 2 0.13 27.96 9.38
CA ALA A 2 -0.90 28.18 8.38
C ALA A 2 -2.26 27.68 8.88
N LYS A 3 -3.32 28.48 8.69
CA LYS A 3 -4.69 28.08 9.06
C LYS A 3 -5.16 26.95 8.14
N ARG A 4 -5.70 25.87 8.72
CA ARG A 4 -6.32 24.77 7.96
C ARG A 4 -7.57 25.27 7.25
N SER A 5 -7.92 24.64 6.11
CA SER A 5 -9.10 25.02 5.33
C SER A 5 -10.39 24.95 6.18
N LYS A 6 -11.38 25.77 5.85
CA LYS A 6 -12.69 25.78 6.56
C LYS A 6 -13.33 24.40 6.56
N LYS A 7 -13.36 23.71 5.38
CA LYS A 7 -13.90 22.35 5.24
C LYS A 7 -13.23 21.34 6.17
N TYR A 8 -11.89 21.39 6.28
CA TYR A 8 -11.17 20.50 7.20
C TYR A 8 -11.52 20.80 8.67
N GLN A 9 -11.70 22.08 9.03
CA GLN A 9 -12.07 22.46 10.39
C GLN A 9 -13.50 21.98 10.74
N GLU A 10 -14.43 22.02 9.79
CA GLU A 10 -15.79 21.49 9.93
C GLU A 10 -15.77 19.96 10.11
N ALA A 11 -15.03 19.26 9.25
CA ALA A 11 -14.84 17.80 9.37
C ALA A 11 -14.18 17.42 10.71
N LEU A 12 -13.25 18.23 11.20
CA LEU A 12 -12.57 17.98 12.46
C LEU A 12 -13.48 18.12 13.69
N LYS A 13 -14.51 18.97 13.63
CA LYS A 13 -15.49 19.10 14.71
C LYS A 13 -16.32 17.83 14.95
N LEU A 14 -16.44 16.97 13.92
CA LEU A 14 -17.14 15.70 14.00
C LEU A 14 -16.31 14.58 14.65
N VAL A 15 -15.01 14.82 14.84
CA VAL A 15 -14.06 13.80 15.33
C VAL A 15 -13.47 14.25 16.68
N ASP A 16 -13.76 13.51 17.72
CA ASP A 16 -13.09 13.68 19.00
C ASP A 16 -11.72 12.96 18.95
N ARG A 17 -10.64 13.73 19.06
CA ARG A 17 -9.27 13.23 18.99
C ARG A 17 -8.81 12.48 20.25
N SER A 18 -9.50 12.66 21.37
CA SER A 18 -9.21 11.98 22.63
C SER A 18 -9.79 10.57 22.64
N LYS A 19 -10.91 10.34 21.93
CA LYS A 19 -11.61 9.07 21.84
C LYS A 19 -10.94 8.11 20.85
N LYS A 20 -10.94 6.83 21.20
CA LYS A 20 -10.71 5.72 20.28
C LYS A 20 -12.07 5.15 19.87
N TYR A 21 -12.35 5.07 18.59
CA TYR A 21 -13.62 4.62 18.03
C TYR A 21 -13.57 3.11 17.74
N SER A 22 -14.71 2.45 17.73
CA SER A 22 -14.79 1.10 17.16
C SER A 22 -14.51 1.14 15.67
N LEU A 23 -14.10 0.00 15.07
CA LEU A 23 -13.78 -0.06 13.64
C LEU A 23 -14.97 0.38 12.78
N THR A 24 -16.18 -0.07 13.10
CA THR A 24 -17.41 0.27 12.37
C THR A 24 -17.70 1.77 12.43
N GLU A 25 -17.69 2.36 13.63
CA GLU A 25 -17.88 3.81 13.82
C GLU A 25 -16.82 4.64 13.09
N ALA A 26 -15.56 4.18 13.13
CA ALA A 26 -14.46 4.87 12.49
C ALA A 26 -14.60 4.90 10.95
N VAL A 27 -15.02 3.79 10.34
CA VAL A 27 -15.25 3.71 8.89
C VAL A 27 -16.40 4.64 8.48
N GLU A 28 -17.51 4.67 9.23
CA GLU A 28 -18.61 5.60 8.97
C GLU A 28 -18.18 7.06 9.10
N LEU A 29 -17.40 7.39 10.14
CA LEU A 29 -16.88 8.73 10.34
C LEU A 29 -15.92 9.15 9.22
N VAL A 30 -15.06 8.26 8.73
CA VAL A 30 -14.17 8.54 7.59
C VAL A 30 -15.00 8.93 6.36
N LYS A 31 -16.08 8.21 6.08
CA LYS A 31 -16.99 8.53 4.97
C LYS A 31 -17.68 9.88 5.16
N LYS A 32 -18.18 10.17 6.36
CA LYS A 32 -18.85 11.44 6.70
C LYS A 32 -17.90 12.64 6.67
N THR A 33 -16.62 12.44 7.02
CA THR A 33 -15.61 13.51 7.09
C THR A 33 -14.83 13.68 5.80
N SER A 34 -15.10 12.89 4.77
CA SER A 34 -14.51 13.07 3.46
C SER A 34 -15.07 14.30 2.78
N THR A 35 -14.23 15.34 2.62
CA THR A 35 -14.62 16.63 2.02
C THR A 35 -14.16 16.80 0.58
N ALA A 36 -13.48 15.78 0.02
CA ALA A 36 -12.97 15.80 -1.35
C ALA A 36 -14.12 15.74 -2.38
N LYS A 37 -13.94 16.41 -3.52
CA LYS A 37 -14.89 16.34 -4.64
C LYS A 37 -14.67 15.15 -5.56
N PHE A 38 -13.64 14.36 -5.30
CA PHE A 38 -13.29 13.14 -6.02
C PHE A 38 -13.42 11.93 -5.09
N ASP A 39 -13.45 10.74 -5.64
CA ASP A 39 -13.50 9.51 -4.85
C ASP A 39 -12.18 9.31 -4.10
N ALA A 40 -12.18 9.77 -2.85
CA ALA A 40 -10.99 9.80 -2.01
C ALA A 40 -10.55 8.39 -1.62
N THR A 41 -9.24 8.18 -1.51
CA THR A 41 -8.69 6.93 -1.00
C THR A 41 -8.82 6.90 0.53
N VAL A 42 -9.25 5.78 1.06
CA VAL A 42 -9.20 5.48 2.50
C VAL A 42 -7.87 4.79 2.79
N GLU A 43 -7.16 5.30 3.79
CA GLU A 43 -5.83 4.83 4.17
C GLU A 43 -5.80 4.47 5.65
N VAL A 44 -4.99 3.49 5.99
CA VAL A 44 -4.66 3.10 7.36
C VAL A 44 -3.24 3.52 7.67
N ALA A 45 -3.06 4.20 8.79
CA ALA A 45 -1.76 4.53 9.36
C ALA A 45 -1.58 3.81 10.70
N ILE A 46 -0.57 2.96 10.79
CA ILE A 46 -0.28 2.12 11.95
C ILE A 46 1.05 2.56 12.55
N ARG A 47 1.06 2.85 13.84
CA ARG A 47 2.28 3.06 14.61
C ARG A 47 2.68 1.76 15.28
N LEU A 48 3.85 1.24 14.91
CA LEU A 48 4.44 0.04 15.50
C LEU A 48 5.54 0.39 16.50
N ASN A 49 5.70 -0.45 17.51
CA ASN A 49 6.79 -0.34 18.49
C ASN A 49 8.02 -1.11 17.99
N ILE A 50 8.59 -0.61 16.89
CA ILE A 50 9.76 -1.20 16.23
C ILE A 50 10.85 -0.15 16.05
N ASP A 51 12.09 -0.59 15.95
CA ASP A 51 13.24 0.24 15.55
C ASP A 51 13.63 -0.07 14.09
N PRO A 52 13.23 0.78 13.12
CA PRO A 52 13.50 0.55 11.70
C PRO A 52 14.98 0.57 11.32
N ARG A 53 15.86 1.00 12.24
CA ARG A 53 17.32 0.97 12.05
C ARG A 53 17.85 -0.46 12.10
N LYS A 54 17.15 -1.35 12.81
CA LYS A 54 17.48 -2.77 12.88
C LYS A 54 16.90 -3.49 11.68
N ALA A 55 17.74 -4.19 10.92
CA ALA A 55 17.34 -4.89 9.70
C ALA A 55 16.20 -5.90 9.93
N GLU A 56 16.18 -6.55 11.10
CA GLU A 56 15.14 -7.52 11.51
C GLU A 56 13.78 -6.87 11.81
N GLN A 57 13.77 -5.59 12.19
CA GLN A 57 12.57 -4.84 12.52
C GLN A 57 12.09 -3.93 11.38
N ASN A 58 12.83 -3.88 10.27
CA ASN A 58 12.43 -3.15 9.08
C ASN A 58 11.47 -4.01 8.24
N LEU A 59 10.17 -3.81 8.46
CA LEU A 59 9.12 -4.58 7.81
C LEU A 59 8.87 -4.06 6.40
N ARG A 60 8.95 -4.95 5.43
CA ARG A 60 8.57 -4.71 4.04
C ARG A 60 7.95 -5.98 3.47
N GLY A 61 6.83 -5.83 2.79
CA GLY A 61 6.13 -6.95 2.16
C GLY A 61 4.95 -6.48 1.34
N ALA A 62 4.08 -7.41 1.01
CA ALA A 62 2.82 -7.13 0.33
C ALA A 62 1.68 -7.91 0.98
N VAL A 63 0.46 -7.40 0.84
CA VAL A 63 -0.77 -8.01 1.31
C VAL A 63 -1.81 -7.95 0.19
N SER A 64 -2.51 -9.04 -0.05
CA SER A 64 -3.63 -9.09 -0.98
C SER A 64 -4.91 -8.73 -0.23
N LEU A 65 -5.59 -7.70 -0.69
CA LEU A 65 -6.85 -7.26 -0.11
C LEU A 65 -8.01 -8.00 -0.78
N PRO A 66 -8.98 -8.55 -0.02
CA PRO A 66 -10.08 -9.33 -0.58
C PRO A 66 -10.95 -8.55 -1.55
N HIS A 67 -11.11 -7.24 -1.32
CA HIS A 67 -11.93 -6.36 -2.17
C HIS A 67 -11.09 -5.39 -3.02
N GLY A 68 -9.76 -5.58 -3.06
CA GLY A 68 -8.83 -4.67 -3.74
C GLY A 68 -8.83 -3.25 -3.16
N THR A 69 -8.20 -2.33 -3.88
CA THR A 69 -8.08 -0.91 -3.49
C THR A 69 -9.03 0.01 -4.27
N GLY A 70 -9.72 -0.49 -5.30
CA GLY A 70 -10.51 0.33 -6.22
C GLY A 70 -9.68 1.22 -7.16
N LYS A 71 -8.37 1.02 -7.21
CA LYS A 71 -7.47 1.64 -8.18
C LYS A 71 -7.10 0.62 -9.25
N THR A 72 -7.25 0.97 -10.51
CA THR A 72 -6.70 0.19 -11.61
C THR A 72 -5.19 0.37 -11.63
N VAL A 73 -4.45 -0.70 -11.32
CA VAL A 73 -2.98 -0.69 -11.27
C VAL A 73 -2.44 -1.01 -12.65
N ARG A 74 -1.58 -0.15 -13.18
CA ARG A 74 -0.84 -0.40 -14.43
C ARG A 74 0.43 -1.16 -14.11
N VAL A 75 0.52 -2.38 -14.63
CA VAL A 75 1.62 -3.30 -14.35
C VAL A 75 2.56 -3.36 -15.54
N LEU A 76 3.84 -3.05 -15.30
CA LEU A 76 4.94 -3.27 -16.24
C LEU A 76 5.68 -4.54 -15.84
N VAL A 77 5.85 -5.46 -16.79
CA VAL A 77 6.63 -6.68 -16.60
C VAL A 77 7.92 -6.61 -17.42
N ILE A 78 9.05 -6.82 -16.75
CA ILE A 78 10.37 -6.83 -17.39
C ILE A 78 10.92 -8.25 -17.32
N THR A 79 10.92 -8.93 -18.47
CA THR A 79 11.32 -10.33 -18.60
C THR A 79 11.81 -10.63 -20.01
N LYS A 80 12.34 -11.84 -20.23
CA LYS A 80 12.91 -12.28 -21.51
C LYS A 80 12.07 -13.39 -22.17
N GLY A 81 12.10 -13.40 -23.50
CA GLY A 81 11.57 -14.50 -24.31
C GLY A 81 10.07 -14.75 -24.14
N ALA A 82 9.66 -16.01 -24.11
CA ALA A 82 8.25 -16.44 -24.07
C ALA A 82 7.45 -15.92 -22.87
N LYS A 83 8.12 -15.56 -21.76
CA LYS A 83 7.47 -14.99 -20.57
C LYS A 83 6.85 -13.61 -20.82
N ILE A 84 7.20 -12.94 -21.92
CA ILE A 84 6.57 -11.67 -22.31
C ILE A 84 5.12 -11.92 -22.72
N ASP A 85 4.88 -12.93 -23.55
CA ASP A 85 3.53 -13.29 -24.00
C ASP A 85 2.68 -13.81 -22.83
N GLU A 86 3.27 -14.60 -21.93
CA GLU A 86 2.61 -15.05 -20.69
C GLU A 86 2.18 -13.86 -19.82
N ALA A 87 3.03 -12.83 -19.68
CA ALA A 87 2.72 -11.63 -18.92
C ALA A 87 1.56 -10.83 -19.52
N LEU A 88 1.55 -10.66 -20.84
CA LEU A 88 0.47 -9.99 -21.56
C LEU A 88 -0.84 -10.78 -21.44
N ALA A 89 -0.79 -12.11 -21.61
CA ALA A 89 -1.94 -12.98 -21.44
C ALA A 89 -2.50 -12.95 -20.01
N ALA A 90 -1.64 -12.76 -19.00
CA ALA A 90 -2.04 -12.61 -17.59
C ALA A 90 -2.68 -11.24 -17.29
N GLY A 91 -2.65 -10.29 -18.22
CA GLY A 91 -3.24 -8.97 -18.09
C GLY A 91 -2.27 -7.84 -17.69
N ALA A 92 -0.97 -8.01 -17.91
CA ALA A 92 -0.01 -6.92 -17.79
C ALA A 92 -0.31 -5.84 -18.84
N ASP A 93 -0.19 -4.57 -18.47
CA ASP A 93 -0.40 -3.45 -19.41
C ASP A 93 0.80 -3.27 -20.33
N TYR A 94 1.99 -3.58 -19.83
CA TYR A 94 3.24 -3.51 -20.56
C TYR A 94 4.11 -4.72 -20.21
N ALA A 95 4.71 -5.34 -21.20
CA ALA A 95 5.69 -6.40 -21.00
C ALA A 95 6.78 -6.31 -22.06
N GLY A 96 8.04 -6.50 -21.66
CA GLY A 96 9.16 -6.44 -22.57
C GLY A 96 10.52 -6.52 -21.87
N GLU A 97 11.57 -6.26 -22.63
CA GLU A 97 12.95 -6.38 -22.17
C GLU A 97 13.65 -5.00 -22.19
N ALA A 98 14.67 -4.85 -23.04
CA ALA A 98 15.56 -3.70 -23.09
C ALA A 98 14.84 -2.39 -23.48
N GLU A 99 13.81 -2.48 -24.32
CA GLU A 99 13.06 -1.30 -24.80
C GLU A 99 12.43 -0.49 -23.66
N TYR A 100 11.85 -1.17 -22.65
CA TYR A 100 11.28 -0.49 -21.48
C TYR A 100 12.34 0.05 -20.54
N LEU A 101 13.51 -0.58 -20.46
CA LEU A 101 14.65 -0.02 -19.72
C LEU A 101 15.12 1.30 -20.32
N GLU A 102 15.14 1.40 -21.67
CA GLU A 102 15.48 2.65 -22.35
C GLU A 102 14.39 3.72 -22.20
N LYS A 103 13.12 3.35 -22.32
CA LYS A 103 11.99 4.26 -22.05
C LYS A 103 12.04 4.83 -20.63
N ILE A 104 12.34 4.01 -19.63
CA ILE A 104 12.50 4.45 -18.23
C ILE A 104 13.68 5.42 -18.08
N LYS A 105 14.82 5.15 -18.73
CA LYS A 105 15.95 6.10 -18.80
C LYS A 105 15.54 7.43 -19.42
N GLY A 106 14.69 7.40 -20.45
CA GLY A 106 14.11 8.56 -21.10
C GLY A 106 13.04 9.31 -20.29
N GLY A 107 12.70 8.81 -19.08
CA GLY A 107 11.73 9.46 -18.19
C GLY A 107 10.27 9.01 -18.37
N TRP A 108 10.02 7.87 -18.98
CA TRP A 108 8.68 7.30 -19.07
C TRP A 108 8.32 6.51 -17.80
N PHE A 109 7.19 6.85 -17.17
CA PHE A 109 6.70 6.26 -15.90
C PHE A 109 5.17 6.06 -15.91
N GLU A 110 4.60 5.63 -17.02
CA GLU A 110 3.15 5.41 -17.13
C GLU A 110 2.71 4.06 -16.56
N PHE A 111 3.35 3.62 -15.49
CA PHE A 111 3.05 2.39 -14.74
C PHE A 111 3.09 2.65 -13.23
N ASP A 112 2.37 1.82 -12.50
CA ASP A 112 2.25 1.93 -11.03
C ASP A 112 3.07 0.86 -10.30
N THR A 113 3.36 -0.28 -10.96
CA THR A 113 4.14 -1.38 -10.38
C THR A 113 5.01 -2.02 -11.45
N VAL A 114 6.23 -2.42 -11.05
CA VAL A 114 7.16 -3.17 -11.91
C VAL A 114 7.34 -4.57 -11.35
N ILE A 115 7.11 -5.59 -12.19
CA ILE A 115 7.40 -6.98 -11.91
C ILE A 115 8.59 -7.37 -12.78
N ALA A 116 9.54 -8.11 -12.24
CA ALA A 116 10.72 -8.52 -12.98
C ALA A 116 11.06 -9.99 -12.76
N SER A 117 11.61 -10.63 -13.79
CA SER A 117 12.29 -11.90 -13.61
C SER A 117 13.64 -11.69 -12.93
N PRO A 118 14.14 -12.66 -12.14
CA PRO A 118 15.43 -12.54 -11.46
C PRO A 118 16.58 -12.20 -12.41
N ASP A 119 16.53 -12.72 -13.64
CA ASP A 119 17.57 -12.54 -14.68
C ASP A 119 17.71 -11.06 -15.11
N MET A 120 16.62 -10.30 -15.06
CA MET A 120 16.59 -8.88 -15.44
C MET A 120 17.01 -7.92 -14.32
N MET A 121 17.18 -8.43 -13.10
CA MET A 121 17.53 -7.60 -11.94
C MET A 121 18.89 -6.92 -12.06
N GLY A 122 19.85 -7.55 -12.76
CA GLY A 122 21.17 -6.95 -13.04
C GLY A 122 21.07 -5.67 -13.87
N GLU A 123 20.21 -5.65 -14.87
CA GLU A 123 19.98 -4.47 -15.72
C GLU A 123 19.11 -3.42 -15.03
N LEU A 124 18.07 -3.86 -14.34
CA LEU A 124 17.24 -2.98 -13.51
C LEU A 124 18.02 -2.32 -12.38
N GLY A 125 19.04 -2.98 -11.84
CA GLY A 125 19.94 -2.41 -10.84
C GLY A 125 20.61 -1.11 -11.30
N LYS A 126 20.92 -0.99 -12.59
CA LYS A 126 21.48 0.24 -13.19
C LYS A 126 20.48 1.40 -13.13
N LEU A 127 19.19 1.11 -13.10
CA LEU A 127 18.08 2.09 -13.00
C LEU A 127 17.66 2.36 -11.53
N GLY A 128 18.31 1.74 -10.56
CA GLY A 128 17.98 1.87 -9.15
C GLY A 128 17.97 3.31 -8.63
N ARG A 129 18.82 4.19 -9.18
CA ARG A 129 18.84 5.61 -8.86
C ARG A 129 17.59 6.36 -9.32
N ILE A 130 16.89 5.84 -10.33
CA ILE A 130 15.68 6.44 -10.92
C ILE A 130 14.43 5.81 -10.29
N LEU A 131 14.37 4.48 -10.24
CA LEU A 131 13.21 3.72 -9.75
C LEU A 131 13.13 3.71 -8.22
N GLY A 132 14.27 3.72 -7.53
CA GLY A 132 14.34 3.66 -6.06
C GLY A 132 13.61 4.79 -5.34
N PRO A 133 13.90 6.07 -5.63
CA PRO A 133 13.21 7.21 -5.00
C PRO A 133 11.70 7.25 -5.29
N LYS A 134 11.27 6.71 -6.44
CA LYS A 134 9.86 6.62 -6.84
C LYS A 134 9.13 5.42 -6.21
N GLY A 135 9.84 4.52 -5.52
CA GLY A 135 9.26 3.31 -4.93
C GLY A 135 8.91 2.22 -5.95
N LEU A 136 9.35 2.35 -7.21
CA LEU A 136 9.00 1.45 -8.31
C LEU A 136 10.01 0.31 -8.53
N MET A 137 11.07 0.25 -7.69
CA MET A 137 12.10 -0.78 -7.83
C MET A 137 11.59 -2.15 -7.36
N PRO A 138 11.59 -3.19 -8.22
CA PRO A 138 11.19 -4.54 -7.83
C PRO A 138 12.00 -5.07 -6.65
N ASN A 139 11.34 -5.86 -5.78
CA ASN A 139 11.98 -6.42 -4.61
C ASN A 139 11.46 -7.85 -4.31
N PRO A 140 12.33 -8.82 -4.04
CA PRO A 140 11.93 -10.18 -3.68
C PRO A 140 11.02 -10.25 -2.44
N LYS A 141 11.21 -9.35 -1.45
CA LYS A 141 10.40 -9.32 -0.22
C LYS A 141 8.93 -8.94 -0.47
N THR A 142 8.64 -8.19 -1.52
CA THR A 142 7.27 -7.83 -1.94
C THR A 142 6.71 -8.80 -2.96
N GLY A 143 7.51 -9.76 -3.41
CA GLY A 143 7.13 -10.75 -4.42
C GLY A 143 7.05 -10.16 -5.83
N THR A 144 7.64 -8.98 -6.08
CA THR A 144 7.70 -8.38 -7.42
C THR A 144 8.88 -8.88 -8.25
N VAL A 145 9.78 -9.69 -7.66
CA VAL A 145 10.83 -10.43 -8.37
C VAL A 145 10.50 -11.91 -8.28
N THR A 146 10.07 -12.50 -9.39
CA THR A 146 9.61 -13.88 -9.44
C THR A 146 9.77 -14.50 -10.83
N ASN A 147 9.78 -15.83 -10.86
CA ASN A 147 9.67 -16.59 -12.09
C ASN A 147 8.20 -16.83 -12.50
N ASP A 148 7.27 -16.81 -11.52
CA ASP A 148 5.84 -17.04 -11.72
C ASP A 148 5.12 -15.71 -12.00
N ILE A 149 5.35 -15.18 -13.20
CA ILE A 149 4.89 -13.85 -13.60
C ILE A 149 3.37 -13.81 -13.67
N GLU A 150 2.73 -14.83 -14.24
CA GLU A 150 1.29 -14.89 -14.42
C GLU A 150 0.53 -14.74 -13.11
N LYS A 151 0.92 -15.49 -12.09
CA LYS A 151 0.29 -15.45 -10.76
C LYS A 151 0.40 -14.06 -10.14
N VAL A 152 1.61 -13.47 -10.17
CA VAL A 152 1.88 -12.19 -9.52
C VAL A 152 1.19 -11.04 -10.24
N VAL A 153 1.11 -11.05 -11.57
CA VAL A 153 0.34 -10.06 -12.34
C VAL A 153 -1.13 -10.11 -11.93
N LYS A 154 -1.74 -11.31 -11.86
CA LYS A 154 -3.13 -11.48 -11.42
C LYS A 154 -3.35 -10.98 -9.98
N GLU A 155 -2.41 -11.26 -9.06
CA GLU A 155 -2.48 -10.79 -7.68
C GLU A 155 -2.44 -9.25 -7.58
N PHE A 156 -1.55 -8.58 -8.32
CA PHE A 156 -1.49 -7.11 -8.34
C PHE A 156 -2.74 -6.50 -8.97
N LYS A 157 -3.26 -7.09 -10.04
CA LYS A 157 -4.54 -6.67 -10.65
C LYS A 157 -5.73 -6.91 -9.72
N ALA A 158 -5.69 -7.95 -8.90
CA ALA A 158 -6.71 -8.24 -7.89
C ALA A 158 -6.65 -7.32 -6.65
N GLY A 159 -5.58 -6.52 -6.50
CA GLY A 159 -5.46 -5.54 -5.40
C GLY A 159 -4.43 -5.90 -4.34
N LYS A 160 -3.33 -6.53 -4.73
CA LYS A 160 -2.16 -6.69 -3.87
C LYS A 160 -1.49 -5.33 -3.64
N VAL A 161 -1.27 -4.98 -2.38
CA VAL A 161 -0.69 -3.71 -1.96
C VAL A 161 0.63 -3.94 -1.24
N GLU A 162 1.65 -3.16 -1.58
CA GLU A 162 2.91 -3.16 -0.87
C GLU A 162 2.82 -2.31 0.41
N TYR A 163 3.50 -2.75 1.45
CA TYR A 163 3.72 -1.97 2.66
C TYR A 163 5.20 -1.91 3.02
N ARG A 164 5.59 -0.80 3.60
CA ARG A 164 6.95 -0.58 4.09
C ARG A 164 6.91 0.31 5.32
N THR A 165 7.75 -0.02 6.32
CA THR A 165 7.95 0.86 7.47
C THR A 165 8.72 2.12 7.08
N ASP A 166 8.29 3.24 7.62
CA ASP A 166 9.01 4.50 7.54
C ASP A 166 10.18 4.55 8.56
N LYS A 167 10.93 5.65 8.56
CA LYS A 167 12.08 5.85 9.47
C LYS A 167 11.69 5.93 10.96
N VAL A 168 10.42 6.03 11.26
CA VAL A 168 9.88 6.23 12.62
C VAL A 168 9.07 5.01 13.10
N GLY A 169 8.93 3.98 12.27
CA GLY A 169 8.19 2.76 12.59
C GLY A 169 6.69 2.84 12.31
N ASN A 170 6.26 3.74 11.41
CA ASN A 170 4.88 3.74 10.92
C ASN A 170 4.77 2.98 9.60
N ILE A 171 3.58 2.43 9.35
CA ILE A 171 3.17 1.84 8.08
C ILE A 171 1.92 2.56 7.61
N GLN A 172 1.90 2.99 6.35
CA GLN A 172 0.73 3.57 5.70
C GLN A 172 0.34 2.67 4.52
N VAL A 173 -0.95 2.28 4.46
CA VAL A 173 -1.48 1.38 3.43
C VAL A 173 -2.85 1.87 2.97
N PRO A 174 -3.09 2.00 1.66
CA PRO A 174 -4.43 2.25 1.13
C PRO A 174 -5.29 1.00 1.28
N VAL A 175 -6.53 1.17 1.72
CA VAL A 175 -7.48 0.08 2.00
C VAL A 175 -8.69 0.07 1.06
N GLY A 176 -8.91 1.14 0.32
CA GLY A 176 -10.02 1.24 -0.62
C GLY A 176 -10.39 2.69 -0.92
N LYS A 177 -11.57 2.87 -1.47
CA LYS A 177 -12.17 4.17 -1.80
C LYS A 177 -13.32 4.50 -0.85
N VAL A 178 -13.63 5.79 -0.70
CA VAL A 178 -14.78 6.25 0.10
C VAL A 178 -16.10 5.73 -0.49
N SER A 179 -16.17 5.50 -1.80
CA SER A 179 -17.30 4.89 -2.51
C SER A 179 -17.55 3.43 -2.15
N PHE A 180 -16.56 2.72 -1.58
CA PHE A 180 -16.71 1.33 -1.17
C PHE A 180 -17.78 1.19 -0.08
N ASP A 181 -18.44 0.04 -0.07
CA ASP A 181 -19.29 -0.34 1.04
C ASP A 181 -18.48 -0.41 2.35
N SER A 182 -19.13 -0.04 3.47
CA SER A 182 -18.46 -0.02 4.79
C SER A 182 -17.96 -1.40 5.18
N GLN A 183 -18.71 -2.46 4.86
CA GLN A 183 -18.33 -3.83 5.13
C GLN A 183 -17.03 -4.23 4.40
N LYS A 184 -16.91 -3.86 3.12
CA LYS A 184 -15.70 -4.13 2.32
C LYS A 184 -14.45 -3.44 2.88
N LEU A 185 -14.62 -2.20 3.36
CA LEU A 185 -13.52 -1.48 4.03
C LEU A 185 -13.12 -2.15 5.33
N ILE A 186 -14.08 -2.59 6.15
CA ILE A 186 -13.83 -3.30 7.41
C ILE A 186 -13.04 -4.59 7.15
N GLU A 187 -13.43 -5.40 6.17
CA GLU A 187 -12.75 -6.65 5.83
C GLU A 187 -11.32 -6.42 5.31
N ASN A 188 -11.13 -5.40 4.48
CA ASN A 188 -9.79 -5.00 4.02
C ASN A 188 -8.90 -4.55 5.21
N ILE A 189 -9.44 -3.74 6.13
CA ILE A 189 -8.73 -3.27 7.31
C ILE A 189 -8.37 -4.42 8.25
N ALA A 190 -9.32 -5.34 8.49
CA ALA A 190 -9.08 -6.52 9.31
C ALA A 190 -7.99 -7.42 8.70
N THR A 191 -7.96 -7.55 7.36
CA THR A 191 -6.91 -8.29 6.66
C THR A 191 -5.52 -7.68 6.87
N ILE A 192 -5.40 -6.35 6.79
CA ILE A 192 -4.14 -5.64 7.08
C ILE A 192 -3.74 -5.84 8.54
N TYR A 193 -4.68 -5.71 9.48
CA TYR A 193 -4.42 -5.91 10.90
C TYR A 193 -3.87 -7.31 11.17
N ARG A 194 -4.55 -8.36 10.68
CA ARG A 194 -4.10 -9.76 10.83
C ARG A 194 -2.72 -9.98 10.22
N GLN A 195 -2.46 -9.41 9.05
CA GLN A 195 -1.15 -9.48 8.41
C GLN A 195 -0.06 -8.81 9.26
N MET A 196 -0.33 -7.63 9.83
CA MET A 196 0.62 -6.94 10.70
C MET A 196 0.90 -7.74 11.98
N MET A 197 -0.10 -8.37 12.57
CA MET A 197 0.08 -9.24 13.74
C MET A 197 0.89 -10.49 13.41
N ARG A 198 0.67 -11.09 12.23
CA ARG A 198 1.39 -12.28 11.76
C ARG A 198 2.89 -12.03 11.56
N ILE A 199 3.26 -10.85 11.07
CA ILE A 199 4.67 -10.51 10.77
C ILE A 199 5.40 -9.87 11.94
N LYS A 200 4.79 -9.83 13.15
CA LYS A 200 5.42 -9.28 14.34
C LYS A 200 6.79 -9.93 14.58
N PRO A 201 7.89 -9.16 14.60
CA PRO A 201 9.21 -9.71 14.89
C PRO A 201 9.28 -10.23 16.33
N ALA A 202 9.91 -11.39 16.54
CA ALA A 202 10.09 -11.96 17.87
C ALA A 202 10.93 -11.07 18.82
N THR A 203 11.73 -10.20 18.27
CA THR A 203 12.60 -9.26 19.02
C THR A 203 11.82 -8.08 19.63
N VAL A 204 10.54 -7.88 19.25
CA VAL A 204 9.72 -6.77 19.76
C VAL A 204 9.07 -7.16 21.08
N LYS A 205 9.48 -6.49 22.16
CA LYS A 205 8.93 -6.65 23.52
C LYS A 205 7.79 -5.65 23.76
N GLY A 206 6.83 -6.05 24.59
CA GLY A 206 5.70 -5.21 24.99
C GLY A 206 4.63 -5.05 23.91
N VAL A 207 3.90 -3.94 23.97
CA VAL A 207 2.81 -3.63 23.04
C VAL A 207 3.39 -3.34 21.66
N TYR A 208 3.04 -4.18 20.67
CA TYR A 208 3.55 -4.08 19.30
C TYR A 208 2.89 -2.96 18.51
N MET A 209 1.56 -2.92 18.50
CA MET A 209 0.78 -1.90 17.79
C MET A 209 0.40 -0.80 18.76
N GLN A 210 1.01 0.37 18.63
CA GLN A 210 0.82 1.50 19.55
C GLN A 210 -0.39 2.35 19.17
N ASN A 211 -0.61 2.55 17.87
CA ASN A 211 -1.72 3.37 17.37
C ASN A 211 -2.19 2.84 16.02
N PHE A 212 -3.51 2.90 15.82
CA PHE A 212 -4.16 2.54 14.57
C PHE A 212 -5.11 3.68 14.18
N THR A 213 -4.92 4.24 13.00
CA THR A 213 -5.66 5.43 12.56
C THR A 213 -6.13 5.22 11.13
N ILE A 214 -7.39 5.56 10.86
CA ILE A 214 -7.97 5.53 9.52
C ILE A 214 -8.19 6.97 9.08
N THR A 215 -7.94 7.25 7.82
CA THR A 215 -8.16 8.59 7.23
C THR A 215 -8.62 8.46 5.78
N SER A 216 -9.34 9.46 5.29
CA SER A 216 -9.54 9.67 3.86
C SER A 216 -8.55 10.70 3.32
N THR A 217 -8.28 10.68 2.02
CA THR A 217 -7.44 11.72 1.39
C THR A 217 -7.97 13.11 1.73
N MET A 218 -7.13 13.95 2.32
CA MET A 218 -7.44 15.30 2.84
C MET A 218 -8.35 15.34 4.07
N GLY A 219 -8.79 14.19 4.61
CA GLY A 219 -9.64 14.10 5.80
C GLY A 219 -8.86 14.13 7.13
N PRO A 220 -9.56 14.25 8.26
CA PRO A 220 -8.95 14.07 9.58
C PRO A 220 -8.65 12.59 9.86
N GLY A 221 -7.59 12.33 10.62
CA GLY A 221 -7.28 11.00 11.12
C GLY A 221 -8.18 10.60 12.28
N ILE A 222 -8.78 9.42 12.22
CA ILE A 222 -9.68 8.85 13.22
C ILE A 222 -8.97 7.68 13.89
N LYS A 223 -8.78 7.77 15.20
CA LYS A 223 -8.13 6.71 15.98
C LYS A 223 -9.09 5.55 16.21
N VAL A 224 -8.65 4.33 15.97
CA VAL A 224 -9.41 3.10 16.15
C VAL A 224 -8.93 2.38 17.42
N ALA A 225 -9.85 1.82 18.17
CA ALA A 225 -9.55 0.92 19.26
C ALA A 225 -9.06 -0.41 18.67
N ILE A 226 -7.82 -0.79 18.99
CA ILE A 226 -7.16 -1.97 18.40
C ILE A 226 -7.96 -3.25 18.75
N ASP A 227 -8.52 -3.30 19.95
CA ASP A 227 -9.31 -4.44 20.45
C ASP A 227 -10.65 -4.63 19.70
N SER A 228 -11.05 -3.65 18.88
CA SER A 228 -12.27 -3.74 18.05
C SER A 228 -12.02 -4.24 16.63
N ILE A 229 -10.76 -4.57 16.29
CA ILE A 229 -10.35 -5.04 14.97
C ILE A 229 -10.09 -6.54 15.06
N GLU A 230 -11.12 -7.37 15.08
CA GLU A 230 -11.00 -8.83 15.04
C GLU A 230 -11.38 -9.40 13.68
#